data_10da30ceb4db5d54a48c778b5b953f39
#
_entry.id   10da30ceb4db5d54a48c778b5b953f39
#
_cell.length_a   1.000
_cell.length_b   1.000
_cell.length_c   1.000
_cell.angle_alpha   90.00
_cell.angle_beta   90.00
_cell.angle_gamma   90.00
#
_symmetry.space_group_name_H-M   'P 1'
#
loop_
_entity.id
_entity.type
_entity.pdbx_description
1 polymer ?
#
loop_
_entity_poly.entity_id
_entity_poly.type
_entity_poly.pdbx_seq_one_letter_code
_entity_poly.pdbx_strand_id
1 'polypeptide(L)'
;MSPWLTRIIIEMTKEIDDKTLAAREELAGHYKQILGLLGEDAEREGLIKTPERVAKAMQFLTKGYNEDPAKVLASAMFQEEDYKQMVIVKDIDFFSLCEHHMLPFF
;
A
#
# COMPACT_ATOMS: atom_id res chain seq x y z
N MET A 1 -0.68 -17.53 -8.47
CA MET A 1 -0.60 -16.13 -7.96
C MET A 1 0.68 -16.01 -7.15
N SER A 2 1.44 -14.94 -7.35
CA SER A 2 2.69 -14.77 -6.60
C SER A 2 2.42 -14.47 -5.12
N PRO A 3 3.32 -14.85 -4.19
CA PRO A 3 3.13 -14.59 -2.75
C PRO A 3 2.91 -13.12 -2.42
N TRP A 4 3.54 -12.21 -3.16
CA TRP A 4 3.37 -10.77 -2.96
C TRP A 4 1.98 -10.27 -3.37
N LEU A 5 1.40 -10.79 -4.45
CA LEU A 5 0.01 -10.47 -4.83
C LEU A 5 -1.00 -10.95 -3.78
N THR A 6 -0.81 -12.14 -3.25
CA THR A 6 -1.64 -12.68 -2.17
C THR A 6 -1.57 -11.77 -0.94
N ARG A 7 -0.38 -11.32 -0.58
CA ARG A 7 -0.17 -10.41 0.56
C ARG A 7 -0.86 -9.05 0.34
N ILE A 8 -0.74 -8.47 -0.86
CA ILE A 8 -1.46 -7.24 -1.22
C ILE A 8 -2.97 -7.42 -1.06
N ILE A 9 -3.53 -8.51 -1.58
CA ILE A 9 -4.97 -8.78 -1.49
C ILE A 9 -5.41 -8.91 -0.03
N ILE A 10 -4.68 -9.65 0.79
CA ILE A 10 -4.97 -9.82 2.22
C ILE A 10 -4.94 -8.47 2.96
N GLU A 11 -3.91 -7.66 2.73
CA GLU A 11 -3.83 -6.33 3.35
C GLU A 11 -4.96 -5.40 2.90
N MET A 12 -5.36 -5.48 1.63
CA MET A 12 -6.46 -4.68 1.09
C MET A 12 -7.84 -5.09 1.60
N THR A 13 -7.97 -6.29 2.17
CA THR A 13 -9.24 -6.80 2.74
C THR A 13 -9.36 -6.62 4.25
N LYS A 14 -8.33 -6.12 4.92
CA LYS A 14 -8.42 -5.80 6.35
C LYS A 14 -9.46 -4.71 6.61
N GLU A 15 -10.10 -4.80 7.78
CA GLU A 15 -11.00 -3.76 8.26
C GLU A 15 -10.26 -2.42 8.34
N ILE A 16 -10.86 -1.39 7.77
CA ILE A 16 -10.30 -0.03 7.71
C ILE A 16 -11.12 0.92 8.58
N ASP A 17 -10.43 1.90 9.18
CA ASP A 17 -11.10 2.95 9.93
C ASP A 17 -11.84 3.96 9.01
N ASP A 18 -12.75 4.73 9.60
CA ASP A 18 -13.58 5.70 8.85
C ASP A 18 -12.73 6.78 8.17
N LYS A 19 -11.64 7.20 8.77
CA LYS A 19 -10.73 8.21 8.20
C LYS A 19 -10.03 7.67 6.94
N THR A 20 -9.56 6.46 6.98
CA THR A 20 -8.92 5.79 5.84
C THR A 20 -9.92 5.57 4.70
N LEU A 21 -11.17 5.19 5.03
CA LEU A 21 -12.24 5.03 4.05
C LEU A 21 -12.60 6.35 3.39
N ALA A 22 -12.76 7.44 4.14
CA ALA A 22 -13.06 8.76 3.61
C ALA A 22 -11.95 9.25 2.66
N ALA A 23 -10.69 9.09 3.05
CA ALA A 23 -9.55 9.42 2.19
C ALA A 23 -9.54 8.58 0.89
N ARG A 24 -9.94 7.31 0.98
CA ARG A 24 -10.05 6.42 -0.19
C ARG A 24 -11.11 6.89 -1.17
N GLU A 25 -12.27 7.29 -0.68
CA GLU A 25 -13.36 7.82 -1.52
C GLU A 25 -12.95 9.10 -2.24
N GLU A 26 -12.28 10.01 -1.54
CA GLU A 26 -11.75 11.24 -2.11
C GLU A 26 -10.68 10.96 -3.18
N LEU A 27 -9.71 10.08 -2.88
CA LEU A 27 -8.71 9.62 -3.85
C LEU A 27 -9.36 9.01 -5.09
N ALA A 28 -10.35 8.15 -4.92
CA ALA A 28 -11.07 7.55 -6.04
C ALA A 28 -11.73 8.61 -6.94
N GLY A 29 -12.31 9.65 -6.36
CA GLY A 29 -12.86 10.78 -7.10
C GLY A 29 -11.82 11.49 -7.96
N HIS A 30 -10.64 11.75 -7.41
CA HIS A 30 -9.52 12.35 -8.15
C HIS A 30 -9.00 11.44 -9.27
N TYR A 31 -8.88 10.13 -9.03
CA TYR A 31 -8.46 9.19 -10.08
C TYR A 31 -9.47 9.08 -11.21
N LYS A 32 -10.75 9.16 -10.91
CA LYS A 32 -11.80 9.26 -11.95
C LYS A 32 -11.58 10.48 -12.85
N GLN A 33 -11.29 11.64 -12.25
CA GLN A 33 -10.98 12.86 -12.99
C GLN A 33 -9.71 12.72 -13.83
N ILE A 34 -8.66 12.09 -13.28
CA ILE A 34 -7.41 11.84 -14.00
C ILE A 34 -7.67 10.99 -15.25
N LEU A 35 -8.47 9.93 -15.14
CA LEU A 35 -8.83 9.10 -16.30
C LEU A 35 -9.49 9.93 -17.41
N GLY A 36 -10.44 10.79 -17.07
CA GLY A 36 -11.07 11.69 -18.03
C GLY A 36 -10.09 12.66 -18.69
N LEU A 37 -9.18 13.24 -17.91
CA LEU A 37 -8.15 14.16 -18.42
C LEU A 37 -7.12 13.48 -19.31
N LEU A 38 -6.89 12.18 -19.14
CA LEU A 38 -6.04 11.37 -20.01
C LEU A 38 -6.73 10.96 -21.32
N GLY A 39 -8.01 11.26 -21.47
CA GLY A 39 -8.80 10.93 -22.65
C GLY A 39 -9.56 9.62 -22.59
N GLU A 40 -9.65 9.01 -21.41
CA GLU A 40 -10.40 7.76 -21.19
C GLU A 40 -11.85 8.04 -20.76
N ASP A 41 -12.73 7.10 -21.11
CA ASP A 41 -14.10 7.06 -20.58
C ASP A 41 -14.14 6.30 -19.26
N ALA A 42 -14.18 7.02 -18.15
CA ALA A 42 -14.20 6.43 -16.81
C ALA A 42 -15.49 5.64 -16.51
N GLU A 43 -16.54 5.80 -17.32
CA GLU A 43 -17.81 5.10 -17.13
C GLU A 43 -17.89 3.78 -17.92
N ARG A 44 -16.93 3.50 -18.81
CA ARG A 44 -16.92 2.21 -19.50
C ARG A 44 -16.69 1.06 -18.53
N GLU A 45 -17.28 -0.09 -18.83
CA GLU A 45 -17.28 -1.28 -17.96
C GLU A 45 -15.89 -1.66 -17.40
N GLY A 46 -14.85 -1.59 -18.21
CA GLY A 46 -13.48 -1.94 -17.81
C GLY A 46 -12.86 -0.95 -16.82
N LEU A 47 -13.34 0.28 -16.72
CA LEU A 47 -12.77 1.34 -15.88
C LEU A 47 -13.66 1.79 -14.72
N ILE A 48 -14.91 1.36 -14.67
CA ILE A 48 -15.86 1.84 -13.65
C ILE A 48 -15.41 1.59 -12.21
N LYS A 49 -14.67 0.50 -11.96
CA LYS A 49 -14.11 0.15 -10.65
C LYS A 49 -12.64 0.56 -10.47
N THR A 50 -12.01 1.08 -11.52
CA THR A 50 -10.59 1.42 -11.51
C THR A 50 -10.24 2.52 -10.50
N PRO A 51 -11.00 3.61 -10.37
CA PRO A 51 -10.70 4.66 -9.39
C PRO A 51 -10.59 4.12 -7.96
N GLU A 52 -11.51 3.29 -7.54
CA GLU A 52 -11.48 2.68 -6.21
C GLU A 52 -10.30 1.70 -6.04
N ARG A 53 -10.03 0.89 -7.06
CA ARG A 53 -8.88 -0.04 -7.04
C ARG A 53 -7.55 0.70 -6.94
N VAL A 54 -7.38 1.77 -7.70
CA VAL A 54 -6.15 2.59 -7.65
C VAL A 54 -6.01 3.25 -6.28
N ALA A 55 -7.09 3.81 -5.74
CA ALA A 55 -7.06 4.43 -4.40
C ALA A 55 -6.62 3.42 -3.33
N LYS A 56 -7.16 2.21 -3.34
CA LYS A 56 -6.74 1.11 -2.44
C LYS A 56 -5.26 0.76 -2.61
N ALA A 57 -4.81 0.61 -3.84
CA ALA A 57 -3.41 0.29 -4.15
C ALA A 57 -2.46 1.38 -3.65
N MET A 58 -2.79 2.64 -3.86
CA MET A 58 -1.97 3.78 -3.42
C MET A 58 -1.90 3.87 -1.90
N GLN A 59 -2.99 3.64 -1.20
CA GLN A 59 -2.99 3.57 0.27
C GLN A 59 -2.12 2.43 0.80
N PHE A 60 -2.16 1.28 0.13
CA PHE A 60 -1.29 0.14 0.48
C PHE A 60 0.19 0.47 0.26
N LEU A 61 0.54 1.01 -0.90
CA LEU A 61 1.92 1.33 -1.27
C LEU A 61 2.55 2.43 -0.38
N THR A 62 1.71 3.26 0.23
CA THR A 62 2.13 4.38 1.10
C THR A 62 1.81 4.15 2.58
N LYS A 63 1.44 2.93 2.97
CA LYS A 63 1.01 2.63 4.34
C LYS A 63 2.06 2.96 5.41
N GLY A 64 3.34 2.97 5.04
CA GLY A 64 4.43 3.29 5.94
C GLY A 64 4.34 4.69 6.57
N TYR A 65 3.64 5.64 5.92
CA TYR A 65 3.38 6.96 6.52
C TYR A 65 2.56 6.89 7.82
N ASN A 66 1.78 5.84 7.99
CA ASN A 66 0.90 5.65 9.16
C ASN A 66 1.46 4.58 10.13
N GLU A 67 2.63 4.04 9.86
CA GLU A 67 3.28 3.04 10.70
C GLU A 67 4.35 3.69 11.58
N ASP A 68 4.47 3.20 12.82
CA ASP A 68 5.54 3.57 13.74
C ASP A 68 6.67 2.53 13.66
N PRO A 69 7.85 2.90 13.14
CA PRO A 69 8.96 1.97 13.01
C PRO A 69 9.38 1.32 14.32
N ALA A 70 9.31 2.05 15.43
CA ALA A 70 9.67 1.53 16.74
C ALA A 70 8.70 0.41 17.19
N LYS A 71 7.40 0.58 16.93
CA LYS A 71 6.38 -0.45 17.23
C LYS A 71 6.56 -1.68 16.36
N VAL A 72 6.86 -1.49 15.06
CA VAL A 72 7.12 -2.61 14.14
C VAL A 72 8.32 -3.41 14.62
N LEU A 73 9.43 -2.76 14.98
CA LEU A 73 10.62 -3.43 15.51
C LEU A 73 10.33 -4.11 16.86
N ALA A 74 9.64 -3.44 17.77
CA ALA A 74 9.34 -3.99 19.09
C ALA A 74 8.50 -5.26 19.03
N SER A 75 7.60 -5.38 18.02
CA SER A 75 6.78 -6.59 17.85
C SER A 75 7.58 -7.83 17.45
N ALA A 76 8.81 -7.67 16.96
CA ALA A 76 9.70 -8.74 16.52
C ALA A 76 10.93 -8.91 17.42
N MET A 77 10.98 -8.22 18.56
CA MET A 77 12.13 -8.32 19.49
C MET A 77 12.01 -9.54 20.38
N PHE A 78 13.11 -10.30 20.45
CA PHE A 78 13.31 -11.39 21.40
C PHE A 78 14.40 -10.98 22.39
N GLN A 79 14.20 -11.31 23.67
CA GLN A 79 15.25 -11.17 24.67
C GLN A 79 16.16 -12.40 24.63
N GLU A 80 17.39 -12.22 24.18
CA GLU A 80 18.41 -13.24 24.22
C GLU A 80 19.68 -12.64 24.80
N GLU A 81 20.00 -12.99 26.03
CA GLU A 81 21.07 -12.36 26.83
C GLU A 81 22.48 -12.68 26.32
N ASP A 82 22.67 -13.78 25.58
CA ASP A 82 23.99 -14.28 25.17
C ASP A 82 24.31 -14.11 23.68
N TYR A 83 23.47 -13.44 22.91
CA TYR A 83 23.67 -13.31 21.47
C TYR A 83 24.61 -12.15 21.14
N LYS A 84 25.86 -12.48 20.77
CA LYS A 84 26.92 -11.50 20.42
C LYS A 84 27.23 -11.41 18.92
N GLN A 85 26.43 -12.06 18.07
CA GLN A 85 26.66 -12.11 16.62
C GLN A 85 25.75 -11.14 15.88
N MET A 86 26.18 -10.76 14.67
CA MET A 86 25.37 -9.96 13.77
C MET A 86 24.12 -10.73 13.35
N VAL A 87 22.96 -10.09 13.47
CA VAL A 87 21.69 -10.62 12.94
C VAL A 87 21.46 -10.06 11.55
N ILE A 88 21.24 -10.95 10.59
CA ILE A 88 20.94 -10.59 9.20
C ILE A 88 19.52 -11.04 8.90
N VAL A 89 18.67 -10.09 8.48
CA VAL A 89 17.31 -10.36 7.97
C VAL A 89 17.35 -10.27 6.45
N LYS A 90 16.92 -11.33 5.78
CA LYS A 90 16.92 -11.44 4.32
C LYS A 90 15.50 -11.44 3.77
N ASP A 91 15.38 -11.21 2.45
CA ASP A 91 14.13 -11.37 1.70
C ASP A 91 12.99 -10.50 2.26
N ILE A 92 13.31 -9.24 2.59
CA ILE A 92 12.32 -8.27 3.07
C ILE A 92 11.57 -7.70 1.87
N ASP A 93 10.27 -7.96 1.81
CA ASP A 93 9.38 -7.33 0.83
C ASP A 93 9.23 -5.84 1.15
N PHE A 94 9.42 -5.02 0.14
CA PHE A 94 9.43 -3.58 0.27
C PHE A 94 8.70 -2.92 -0.91
N PHE A 95 7.87 -1.94 -0.60
CA PHE A 95 7.10 -1.18 -1.60
C PHE A 95 7.22 0.30 -1.33
N SER A 96 7.38 1.10 -2.38
CA SER A 96 7.40 2.55 -2.28
C SER A 96 6.99 3.20 -3.60
N LEU A 97 6.81 4.51 -3.57
CA LEU A 97 6.57 5.33 -4.75
C LEU A 97 7.79 6.20 -5.02
N CYS A 98 8.19 6.35 -6.29
CA CYS A 98 9.24 7.28 -6.63
C CYS A 98 8.75 8.73 -6.46
N GLU A 99 9.61 9.60 -5.96
CA GLU A 99 9.29 11.01 -5.77
C GLU A 99 9.07 11.76 -7.09
N HIS A 100 9.70 11.30 -8.16
CA HIS A 100 9.68 12.00 -9.46
C HIS A 100 8.37 11.80 -10.21
N HIS A 101 7.79 10.61 -10.16
CA HIS A 101 6.67 10.23 -11.04
C HIS A 101 5.52 9.55 -10.30
N MET A 102 5.62 9.35 -8.99
CA MET A 102 4.67 8.56 -8.20
C MET A 102 4.45 7.13 -8.74
N LEU A 103 5.43 6.59 -9.45
CA LEU A 103 5.38 5.20 -9.91
C LEU A 103 5.85 4.26 -8.79
N PRO A 104 5.16 3.12 -8.61
CA PRO A 104 5.56 2.14 -7.60
C PRO A 104 6.85 1.41 -8.02
N PHE A 105 7.66 1.10 -7.03
CA PHE A 105 8.80 0.20 -7.17
C PHE A 105 8.89 -0.75 -5.99
N PHE A 106 9.47 -1.88 -6.23
CA PHE A 106 9.64 -2.95 -5.24
C PHE A 106 10.96 -3.66 -5.41
#